data_1a906ce66a9a72a1a9f4a1e3f41d5774
#
_entry.id   1a906ce66a9a72a1a9f4a1e3f41d5774
#
_cell.length_a   1.000
_cell.length_b   1.000
_cell.length_c   1.000
_cell.angle_alpha   90.00
_cell.angle_beta   90.00
_cell.angle_gamma   90.00
#
_symmetry.space_group_name_H-M   'P 1'
#
loop_
_entity.id
_entity.type
_entity.pdbx_description
1 polymer ?
#
loop_
_entity_poly.entity_id
_entity_poly.type
_entity_poly.pdbx_seq_one_letter_code
_entity_poly.pdbx_strand_id
1 'polypeptide(L)'
;YKRQAFDVQKNGTFLETVRMNMWEGQMANMTWALEHGRILQTPGLFLFGMLVGRRKYFLYSEQNERLWLKALAISLLCFFPIYGLNNMLPEFIERSAVLVPLQLILSSFSSLSFMVLLVTGLLLTFYRVKDRSFFMRFTSYGKMSLTNYITQSVVGTVIYFPFVFYLAPYCGYAASYLIEFTLFGSQIWLCKWWLTKHKQG
;
A
#
# COMPACT_ATOMS: atom_id res chain seq x y z
N TYR A 1 -17.07 19.29 0.81
CA TYR A 1 -16.86 17.84 1.01
C TYR A 1 -15.92 17.53 2.19
N LYS A 2 -14.65 18.02 2.21
CA LYS A 2 -13.67 17.65 3.27
C LYS A 2 -14.17 18.00 4.69
N ARG A 3 -14.82 19.14 4.89
CA ARG A 3 -15.39 19.55 6.20
C ARG A 3 -16.58 18.67 6.59
N GLN A 4 -17.52 18.43 5.67
CA GLN A 4 -18.66 17.54 5.89
C GLN A 4 -18.21 16.10 6.19
N ALA A 5 -17.22 15.58 5.43
CA ALA A 5 -16.63 14.28 5.68
C ALA A 5 -16.03 14.16 7.09
N PHE A 6 -15.32 15.21 7.53
CA PHE A 6 -14.73 15.26 8.86
C PHE A 6 -15.79 15.31 9.97
N ASP A 7 -16.86 16.09 9.78
CA ASP A 7 -17.95 16.20 10.74
C ASP A 7 -18.73 14.89 10.88
N VAL A 8 -19.00 14.20 9.76
CA VAL A 8 -19.66 12.88 9.78
C VAL A 8 -18.73 11.80 10.35
N GLN A 9 -17.43 11.87 10.09
CA GLN A 9 -16.46 10.95 10.70
C GLN A 9 -16.32 11.16 12.21
N LYS A 10 -16.58 12.37 12.71
CA LYS A 10 -16.47 12.71 14.13
C LYS A 10 -17.73 12.43 14.93
N ASN A 11 -18.89 12.72 14.38
CA ASN A 11 -20.17 12.74 15.10
C ASN A 11 -21.28 11.94 14.39
N GLY A 12 -21.02 11.37 13.21
CA GLY A 12 -22.04 10.74 12.37
C GLY A 12 -22.46 9.36 12.84
N THR A 13 -23.70 9.01 12.55
CA THR A 13 -24.22 7.65 12.72
C THR A 13 -23.67 6.72 11.65
N PHE A 14 -23.78 5.40 11.86
CA PHE A 14 -23.37 4.40 10.87
C PHE A 14 -24.04 4.64 9.50
N LEU A 15 -25.35 4.92 9.49
CA LEU A 15 -26.09 5.13 8.25
C LEU A 15 -25.65 6.38 7.49
N GLU A 16 -25.38 7.47 8.20
CA GLU A 16 -24.85 8.71 7.61
C GLU A 16 -23.46 8.49 7.00
N THR A 17 -22.61 7.77 7.71
CA THR A 17 -21.26 7.41 7.22
C THR A 17 -21.34 6.55 5.97
N VAL A 18 -22.20 5.54 5.95
CA VAL A 18 -22.40 4.68 4.77
C VAL A 18 -22.94 5.48 3.59
N ARG A 19 -24.00 6.28 3.81
CA ARG A 19 -24.61 7.10 2.74
C ARG A 19 -23.60 8.08 2.13
N MET A 20 -22.82 8.74 2.97
CA MET A 20 -21.80 9.68 2.52
C MET A 20 -20.70 8.98 1.74
N ASN A 21 -20.22 7.82 2.21
CA ASN A 21 -19.18 7.07 1.53
C ASN A 21 -19.65 6.45 0.21
N MET A 22 -20.92 6.04 0.11
CA MET A 22 -21.47 5.43 -1.12
C MET A 22 -21.54 6.41 -2.29
N TRP A 23 -21.75 7.70 -2.04
CA TRP A 23 -21.88 8.68 -3.11
C TRP A 23 -20.72 9.68 -3.13
N GLU A 24 -20.64 10.52 -2.13
CA GLU A 24 -19.64 11.58 -2.06
C GLU A 24 -18.21 11.04 -1.91
N GLY A 25 -18.03 9.98 -1.12
CA GLY A 25 -16.75 9.32 -0.93
C GLY A 25 -16.24 8.66 -2.20
N GLN A 26 -17.12 8.00 -2.97
CA GLN A 26 -16.75 7.40 -4.26
C GLN A 26 -16.40 8.46 -5.29
N MET A 27 -17.19 9.53 -5.38
CA MET A 27 -16.89 10.65 -6.29
C MET A 27 -15.56 11.32 -5.96
N ALA A 28 -15.27 11.54 -4.68
CA ALA A 28 -13.99 12.11 -4.24
C ALA A 28 -12.80 11.18 -4.56
N ASN A 29 -12.95 9.87 -4.35
CA ASN A 29 -11.93 8.89 -4.71
C ASN A 29 -11.69 8.83 -6.22
N MET A 30 -12.77 8.88 -7.01
CA MET A 30 -12.70 8.88 -8.47
C MET A 30 -11.98 10.13 -8.99
N THR A 31 -12.37 11.30 -8.49
CA THR A 31 -11.74 12.58 -8.84
C THR A 31 -10.26 12.58 -8.46
N TRP A 32 -9.95 12.14 -7.24
CA TRP A 32 -8.55 12.02 -6.79
C TRP A 32 -7.74 11.06 -7.68
N ALA A 33 -8.32 9.92 -8.04
CA ALA A 33 -7.65 8.93 -8.88
C ALA A 33 -7.40 9.44 -10.31
N LEU A 34 -8.32 10.27 -10.85
CA LEU A 34 -8.14 10.96 -12.13
C LEU A 34 -7.04 12.02 -12.05
N GLU A 35 -7.14 12.92 -11.07
CA GLU A 35 -6.18 14.02 -10.89
C GLU A 35 -4.73 13.52 -10.68
N HIS A 36 -4.58 12.38 -10.00
CA HIS A 36 -3.26 11.78 -9.72
C HIS A 36 -2.84 10.72 -10.75
N GLY A 37 -3.58 10.54 -11.85
CA GLY A 37 -3.26 9.56 -12.90
C GLY A 37 -3.32 8.09 -12.46
N ARG A 38 -3.91 7.80 -11.29
CA ARG A 38 -3.96 6.45 -10.70
C ARG A 38 -4.80 5.48 -11.53
N ILE A 39 -5.79 5.97 -12.26
CA ILE A 39 -6.66 5.17 -13.13
C ILE A 39 -5.85 4.42 -14.20
N LEU A 40 -4.81 5.03 -14.76
CA LEU A 40 -3.94 4.37 -15.74
C LEU A 40 -2.75 3.67 -15.08
N GLN A 41 -2.19 4.26 -14.03
CA GLN A 41 -1.02 3.72 -13.33
C GLN A 41 -1.32 2.36 -12.68
N THR A 42 -2.46 2.22 -12.01
CA THR A 42 -2.79 0.99 -11.28
C THR A 42 -2.97 -0.22 -12.19
N PRO A 43 -3.80 -0.18 -13.26
CA PRO A 43 -3.88 -1.29 -14.22
C PRO A 43 -2.55 -1.59 -14.90
N GLY A 44 -1.78 -0.55 -15.24
CA GLY A 44 -0.44 -0.71 -15.83
C GLY A 44 0.51 -1.52 -14.93
N LEU A 45 0.53 -1.22 -13.64
CA LEU A 45 1.33 -1.96 -12.65
C LEU A 45 0.85 -3.41 -12.49
N PHE A 46 -0.47 -3.65 -12.50
CA PHE A 46 -1.02 -5.02 -12.47
C PHE A 46 -0.63 -5.82 -13.70
N LEU A 47 -0.75 -5.26 -14.89
CA LEU A 47 -0.33 -5.91 -16.14
C LEU A 47 1.17 -6.20 -16.14
N PHE A 48 1.98 -5.26 -15.68
CA PHE A 48 3.42 -5.45 -15.54
C PHE A 48 3.74 -6.58 -14.55
N GLY A 49 3.12 -6.59 -13.37
CA GLY A 49 3.28 -7.65 -12.39
C GLY A 49 2.88 -9.03 -12.94
N MET A 50 1.78 -9.11 -13.71
CA MET A 50 1.34 -10.32 -14.38
C MET A 50 2.37 -10.79 -15.42
N LEU A 51 2.95 -9.87 -16.20
CA LEU A 51 3.99 -10.19 -17.18
C LEU A 51 5.24 -10.78 -16.50
N VAL A 52 5.71 -10.13 -15.44
CA VAL A 52 6.88 -10.59 -14.66
C VAL A 52 6.61 -11.97 -14.05
N GLY A 53 5.41 -12.20 -13.53
CA GLY A 53 4.99 -13.50 -13.01
C GLY A 53 4.93 -14.58 -14.09
N ARG A 54 4.30 -14.31 -15.24
CA ARG A 54 4.21 -15.24 -16.39
C ARG A 54 5.58 -15.62 -16.93
N ARG A 55 6.51 -14.68 -16.98
CA ARG A 55 7.90 -14.92 -17.42
C ARG A 55 8.76 -15.58 -16.36
N LYS A 56 8.19 -15.93 -15.20
CA LYS A 56 8.87 -16.63 -14.10
C LYS A 56 10.11 -15.89 -13.58
N TYR A 57 10.16 -14.55 -13.69
CA TYR A 57 11.29 -13.75 -13.21
C TYR A 57 11.49 -13.82 -11.70
N PHE A 58 10.44 -14.20 -10.94
CA PHE A 58 10.53 -14.43 -9.50
C PHE A 58 11.18 -15.76 -9.10
N LEU A 59 11.35 -16.70 -10.05
CA LEU A 59 12.05 -17.94 -9.77
C LEU A 59 13.56 -17.70 -9.77
N TYR A 60 14.25 -18.38 -8.83
CA TYR A 60 15.70 -18.28 -8.77
C TYR A 60 16.35 -18.84 -10.04
N SER A 61 17.15 -18.03 -10.68
CA SER A 61 18.14 -18.38 -11.68
C SER A 61 19.25 -17.34 -11.67
N GLU A 62 20.46 -17.67 -12.09
CA GLU A 62 21.57 -16.71 -12.13
C GLU A 62 21.25 -15.49 -13.02
N GLN A 63 20.52 -15.69 -14.11
CA GLN A 63 20.09 -14.61 -15.00
C GLN A 63 19.08 -13.68 -14.30
N ASN A 64 18.12 -14.25 -13.59
CA ASN A 64 17.13 -13.47 -12.85
C ASN A 64 17.76 -12.73 -11.68
N GLU A 65 18.69 -13.36 -10.95
CA GLU A 65 19.41 -12.68 -9.87
C GLU A 65 20.20 -11.47 -10.39
N ARG A 66 20.92 -11.62 -11.51
CA ARG A 66 21.64 -10.50 -12.16
C ARG A 66 20.68 -9.39 -12.62
N LEU A 67 19.51 -9.77 -13.16
CA LEU A 67 18.48 -8.81 -13.57
C LEU A 67 17.97 -8.00 -12.35
N TRP A 68 17.67 -8.69 -11.25
CA TRP A 68 17.18 -8.03 -10.04
C TRP A 68 18.26 -7.19 -9.35
N LEU A 69 19.52 -7.59 -9.39
CA LEU A 69 20.63 -6.74 -8.91
C LEU A 69 20.77 -5.46 -9.74
N LYS A 70 20.64 -5.53 -11.06
CA LYS A 70 20.63 -4.35 -11.92
C LYS A 70 19.41 -3.46 -11.61
N ALA A 71 18.23 -4.05 -11.46
CA ALA A 71 17.02 -3.32 -11.10
C ALA A 71 17.15 -2.61 -9.74
N LEU A 72 17.80 -3.27 -8.76
CA LEU A 72 18.10 -2.66 -7.46
C LEU A 72 19.03 -1.45 -7.60
N ALA A 73 20.12 -1.59 -8.35
CA ALA A 73 21.06 -0.49 -8.56
C ALA A 73 20.41 0.70 -9.28
N ILE A 74 19.64 0.43 -10.34
CA ILE A 74 18.91 1.46 -11.09
C ILE A 74 17.88 2.15 -10.19
N SER A 75 17.11 1.38 -9.41
CA SER A 75 16.09 1.96 -8.52
C SER A 75 16.70 2.83 -7.43
N LEU A 76 17.87 2.45 -6.87
CA LEU A 76 18.61 3.28 -5.93
C LEU A 76 19.09 4.60 -6.56
N LEU A 77 19.70 4.49 -7.76
CA LEU A 77 20.19 5.66 -8.49
C LEU A 77 19.06 6.62 -8.91
N CYS A 78 17.87 6.09 -9.18
CA CYS A 78 16.72 6.92 -9.55
C CYS A 78 16.00 7.50 -8.33
N PHE A 79 15.82 6.70 -7.27
CA PHE A 79 15.01 7.09 -6.12
C PHE A 79 15.57 8.33 -5.41
N PHE A 80 16.85 8.30 -5.02
CA PHE A 80 17.42 9.38 -4.22
C PHE A 80 17.45 10.74 -4.94
N PRO A 81 17.91 10.85 -6.20
CA PRO A 81 17.87 12.12 -6.90
C PRO A 81 16.45 12.63 -7.16
N ILE A 82 15.52 11.75 -7.57
CA ILE A 82 14.14 12.15 -7.85
C ILE A 82 13.45 12.61 -6.56
N TYR A 83 13.64 11.88 -5.46
CA TYR A 83 13.09 12.23 -4.15
C TYR A 83 13.68 13.57 -3.64
N GLY A 84 14.99 13.74 -3.75
CA GLY A 84 15.66 14.99 -3.38
C GLY A 84 15.17 16.17 -4.21
N LEU A 85 15.09 16.00 -5.54
CA LEU A 85 14.58 17.03 -6.44
C LEU A 85 13.13 17.42 -6.12
N ASN A 86 12.27 16.41 -5.86
CA ASN A 86 10.87 16.67 -5.50
C ASN A 86 10.71 17.52 -4.23
N ASN A 87 11.59 17.31 -3.24
CA ASN A 87 11.55 18.07 -1.99
C ASN A 87 12.12 19.49 -2.15
N MET A 88 13.07 19.68 -3.07
CA MET A 88 13.67 20.99 -3.34
C MET A 88 12.83 21.86 -4.31
N LEU A 89 11.93 21.26 -5.08
CA LEU A 89 11.15 21.97 -6.09
C LEU A 89 10.41 23.21 -5.57
N PRO A 90 9.77 23.19 -4.37
CA PRO A 90 9.07 24.38 -3.84
C PRO A 90 9.97 25.59 -3.62
N GLU A 91 11.28 25.39 -3.46
CA GLU A 91 12.25 26.47 -3.28
C GLU A 91 12.58 27.20 -4.59
N PHE A 92 12.44 26.50 -5.72
CA PHE A 92 12.78 27.03 -7.06
C PHE A 92 11.57 27.51 -7.87
N ILE A 93 10.38 27.00 -7.56
CA ILE A 93 9.16 27.26 -8.35
C ILE A 93 8.06 27.81 -7.46
N GLU A 94 7.82 29.10 -7.53
CA GLU A 94 6.75 29.78 -6.79
C GLU A 94 5.36 29.56 -7.41
N ARG A 95 5.29 29.35 -8.75
CA ARG A 95 4.02 29.17 -9.46
C ARG A 95 3.38 27.82 -9.18
N SER A 96 2.33 27.81 -8.38
CA SER A 96 1.60 26.59 -8.02
C SER A 96 1.02 25.83 -9.23
N ALA A 97 0.68 26.52 -10.31
CA ALA A 97 0.16 25.90 -11.54
C ALA A 97 1.18 24.98 -12.24
N VAL A 98 2.48 25.22 -12.07
CA VAL A 98 3.55 24.38 -12.62
C VAL A 98 4.08 23.41 -11.56
N LEU A 99 4.21 23.90 -10.33
CA LEU A 99 4.75 23.13 -9.21
C LEU A 99 3.94 21.85 -8.94
N VAL A 100 2.61 21.97 -8.84
CA VAL A 100 1.74 20.84 -8.46
C VAL A 100 1.81 19.68 -9.48
N PRO A 101 1.65 19.88 -10.79
CA PRO A 101 1.78 18.80 -11.77
C PRO A 101 3.18 18.17 -11.78
N LEU A 102 4.22 19.00 -11.64
CA LEU A 102 5.60 18.51 -11.64
C LEU A 102 5.89 17.64 -10.40
N GLN A 103 5.45 18.07 -9.23
CA GLN A 103 5.55 17.28 -8.01
C GLN A 103 4.77 15.97 -8.11
N LEU A 104 3.60 15.94 -8.73
CA LEU A 104 2.83 14.72 -8.96
C LEU A 104 3.59 13.72 -9.83
N ILE A 105 4.22 14.20 -10.90
CA ILE A 105 5.04 13.37 -11.79
C ILE A 105 6.25 12.81 -11.04
N LEU A 106 7.03 13.65 -10.39
CA LEU A 106 8.23 13.23 -9.64
C LEU A 106 7.88 12.29 -8.48
N SER A 107 6.81 12.58 -7.76
CA SER A 107 6.31 11.72 -6.69
C SER A 107 5.90 10.33 -7.21
N SER A 108 5.28 10.26 -8.40
CA SER A 108 4.89 8.99 -9.02
C SER A 108 6.12 8.17 -9.42
N PHE A 109 7.13 8.79 -10.02
CA PHE A 109 8.39 8.11 -10.36
C PHE A 109 9.21 7.72 -9.14
N SER A 110 9.26 8.56 -8.11
CA SER A 110 9.90 8.26 -6.83
C SER A 110 9.24 7.06 -6.16
N SER A 111 7.90 7.05 -6.09
CA SER A 111 7.14 5.93 -5.52
C SER A 111 7.34 4.63 -6.30
N LEU A 112 7.39 4.70 -7.64
CA LEU A 112 7.67 3.55 -8.49
C LEU A 112 9.08 3.01 -8.23
N SER A 113 10.08 3.89 -8.19
CA SER A 113 11.48 3.52 -7.91
C SER A 113 11.61 2.89 -6.51
N PHE A 114 10.95 3.44 -5.51
CA PHE A 114 10.91 2.89 -4.16
C PHE A 114 10.23 1.53 -4.10
N MET A 115 9.13 1.34 -4.81
CA MET A 115 8.46 0.04 -4.93
C MET A 115 9.38 -1.01 -5.54
N VAL A 116 10.07 -0.69 -6.64
CA VAL A 116 11.05 -1.60 -7.26
C VAL A 116 12.18 -1.92 -6.30
N LEU A 117 12.69 -0.94 -5.56
CA LEU A 117 13.73 -1.11 -4.54
C LEU A 117 13.30 -2.10 -3.45
N LEU A 118 12.08 -1.94 -2.91
CA LEU A 118 11.55 -2.86 -1.89
C LEU A 118 11.37 -4.28 -2.44
N VAL A 119 10.76 -4.42 -3.62
CA VAL A 119 10.52 -5.74 -4.23
C VAL A 119 11.85 -6.44 -4.52
N THR A 120 12.81 -5.74 -5.12
CA THR A 120 14.12 -6.32 -5.43
C THR A 120 14.91 -6.66 -4.17
N GLY A 121 14.89 -5.79 -3.16
CA GLY A 121 15.53 -6.03 -1.87
C GLY A 121 14.99 -7.27 -1.17
N LEU A 122 13.66 -7.39 -1.07
CA LEU A 122 13.00 -8.57 -0.49
C LEU A 122 13.31 -9.85 -1.28
N LEU A 123 13.26 -9.78 -2.60
CA LEU A 123 13.48 -10.94 -3.46
C LEU A 123 14.93 -11.44 -3.40
N LEU A 124 15.91 -10.54 -3.46
CA LEU A 124 17.32 -10.89 -3.34
C LEU A 124 17.66 -11.43 -1.95
N THR A 125 17.04 -10.87 -0.89
CA THR A 125 17.12 -11.41 0.48
C THR A 125 16.58 -12.82 0.52
N PHE A 126 15.40 -13.06 -0.06
CA PHE A 126 14.78 -14.38 -0.14
C PHE A 126 15.66 -15.41 -0.89
N TYR A 127 16.37 -14.99 -1.95
CA TYR A 127 17.28 -15.87 -2.68
C TYR A 127 18.51 -16.29 -1.86
N ARG A 128 19.01 -15.41 -1.00
CA ARG A 128 20.25 -15.62 -0.22
C ARG A 128 20.03 -16.28 1.14
N VAL A 129 18.83 -16.16 1.70
CA VAL A 129 18.52 -16.74 3.01
C VAL A 129 18.40 -18.25 2.89
N LYS A 130 19.24 -18.98 3.66
CA LYS A 130 19.22 -20.46 3.71
C LYS A 130 17.97 -21.00 4.40
N ASP A 131 17.58 -20.39 5.51
CA ASP A 131 16.36 -20.75 6.24
C ASP A 131 15.18 -19.89 5.79
N ARG A 132 14.36 -20.45 4.92
CA ARG A 132 13.15 -19.79 4.37
C ARG A 132 11.94 -19.89 5.29
N SER A 133 12.07 -20.49 6.47
CA SER A 133 10.95 -20.73 7.40
C SER A 133 10.26 -19.41 7.80
N PHE A 134 11.04 -18.36 7.98
CA PHE A 134 10.51 -17.02 8.26
C PHE A 134 9.58 -16.52 7.14
N PHE A 135 10.04 -16.58 5.88
CA PHE A 135 9.24 -16.13 4.73
C PHE A 135 8.03 -17.04 4.47
N MET A 136 8.17 -18.33 4.73
CA MET A 136 7.08 -19.28 4.55
C MET A 136 5.89 -19.01 5.49
N ARG A 137 6.12 -18.37 6.64
CA ARG A 137 5.04 -17.95 7.55
C ARG A 137 4.08 -16.95 6.90
N PHE A 138 4.58 -16.11 5.99
CA PHE A 138 3.77 -15.13 5.27
C PHE A 138 3.02 -15.71 4.07
N THR A 139 3.33 -16.93 3.65
CA THR A 139 2.67 -17.56 2.50
C THR A 139 1.17 -17.71 2.71
N SER A 140 0.77 -18.10 3.93
CA SER A 140 -0.65 -18.23 4.29
C SER A 140 -1.36 -16.87 4.25
N TYR A 141 -0.70 -15.82 4.75
CA TYR A 141 -1.19 -14.45 4.73
C TYR A 141 -1.38 -13.94 3.30
N GLY A 142 -0.40 -14.20 2.42
CA GLY A 142 -0.46 -13.81 1.00
C GLY A 142 -1.56 -14.53 0.23
N LYS A 143 -1.82 -15.83 0.52
CA LYS A 143 -2.92 -16.57 -0.10
C LYS A 143 -4.30 -16.01 0.25
N MET A 144 -4.44 -15.39 1.41
CA MET A 144 -5.68 -14.78 1.91
C MET A 144 -5.65 -13.25 1.87
N SER A 145 -4.89 -12.65 0.96
CA SER A 145 -4.66 -11.21 0.91
C SER A 145 -5.95 -10.38 0.80
N LEU A 146 -6.93 -10.82 -0.01
CA LEU A 146 -8.22 -10.15 -0.14
C LEU A 146 -9.02 -10.20 1.17
N THR A 147 -9.10 -11.37 1.78
CA THR A 147 -9.79 -11.56 3.07
C THR A 147 -9.16 -10.70 4.16
N ASN A 148 -7.82 -10.67 4.21
CA ASN A 148 -7.10 -9.83 5.17
C ASN A 148 -7.36 -8.34 4.94
N TYR A 149 -7.38 -7.88 3.69
CA TYR A 149 -7.69 -6.49 3.35
C TYR A 149 -9.10 -6.09 3.81
N ILE A 150 -10.10 -6.93 3.53
CA ILE A 150 -11.49 -6.68 3.96
C ILE A 150 -11.57 -6.70 5.49
N THR A 151 -10.95 -7.67 6.16
CA THR A 151 -10.95 -7.77 7.62
C THR A 151 -10.29 -6.56 8.26
N GLN A 152 -9.15 -6.08 7.73
CA GLN A 152 -8.49 -4.85 8.22
C GLN A 152 -9.40 -3.64 8.09
N SER A 153 -10.09 -3.50 6.97
CA SER A 153 -11.03 -2.39 6.75
C SER A 153 -12.19 -2.44 7.74
N VAL A 154 -12.78 -3.62 7.95
CA VAL A 154 -13.89 -3.80 8.92
C VAL A 154 -13.42 -3.54 10.35
N VAL A 155 -12.31 -4.15 10.77
CA VAL A 155 -11.76 -3.99 12.13
C VAL A 155 -11.32 -2.54 12.36
N GLY A 156 -10.68 -1.90 11.38
CA GLY A 156 -10.31 -0.48 11.45
C GLY A 156 -11.52 0.42 11.63
N THR A 157 -12.61 0.14 10.90
CA THR A 157 -13.88 0.86 11.05
C THR A 157 -14.45 0.69 12.46
N VAL A 158 -14.48 -0.54 12.98
CA VAL A 158 -14.99 -0.84 14.34
C VAL A 158 -14.17 -0.11 15.41
N ILE A 159 -12.86 -0.06 15.27
CA ILE A 159 -11.97 0.55 16.26
C ILE A 159 -12.03 2.08 16.25
N TYR A 160 -11.99 2.68 15.06
CA TYR A 160 -11.73 4.13 14.94
C TYR A 160 -12.99 4.97 14.74
N PHE A 161 -14.10 4.39 14.24
CA PHE A 161 -15.30 5.18 13.95
C PHE A 161 -16.20 5.41 15.18
N PRO A 162 -16.94 6.54 15.22
CA PRO A 162 -17.68 7.00 16.40
C PRO A 162 -18.87 6.10 16.77
N PHE A 163 -19.39 5.33 15.84
CA PHE A 163 -20.54 4.45 16.10
C PHE A 163 -20.20 3.12 16.78
N VAL A 164 -18.90 2.84 17.07
CA VAL A 164 -18.47 1.65 17.84
C VAL A 164 -17.55 2.07 18.98
N PHE A 165 -16.22 1.87 18.86
CA PHE A 165 -15.29 2.14 19.96
C PHE A 165 -14.78 3.59 19.99
N TYR A 166 -14.77 4.26 18.86
CA TYR A 166 -14.30 5.65 18.71
C TYR A 166 -12.94 5.94 19.35
N LEU A 167 -11.95 5.08 19.08
CA LEU A 167 -10.63 5.28 19.62
C LEU A 167 -9.80 6.35 18.90
N ALA A 168 -10.25 6.83 17.72
CA ALA A 168 -9.52 7.83 16.94
C ALA A 168 -9.00 9.04 17.71
N PRO A 169 -9.79 9.70 18.61
CA PRO A 169 -9.32 10.84 19.39
C PRO A 169 -8.33 10.49 20.50
N TYR A 170 -8.35 9.23 20.95
CA TYR A 170 -7.57 8.78 22.11
C TYR A 170 -6.29 8.03 21.71
N CYS A 171 -6.23 7.52 20.50
CA CYS A 171 -5.08 6.80 19.99
C CYS A 171 -4.07 7.77 19.34
N GLY A 172 -2.93 7.98 20.00
CA GLY A 172 -1.77 8.57 19.34
C GLY A 172 -1.13 7.60 18.35
N TYR A 173 -0.16 8.09 17.57
CA TYR A 173 0.53 7.28 16.54
C TYR A 173 1.07 5.95 17.08
N ALA A 174 1.70 5.96 18.25
CA ALA A 174 2.27 4.75 18.87
C ALA A 174 1.21 3.68 19.18
N ALA A 175 0.07 4.08 19.75
CA ALA A 175 -1.04 3.18 20.05
C ALA A 175 -1.65 2.59 18.77
N SER A 176 -1.81 3.40 17.72
CA SER A 176 -2.30 2.95 16.42
C SER A 176 -1.38 1.90 15.79
N TYR A 177 -0.07 2.10 15.84
CA TYR A 177 0.90 1.09 15.39
C TYR A 177 0.82 -0.21 16.19
N LEU A 178 0.66 -0.15 17.52
CA LEU A 178 0.50 -1.35 18.35
C LEU A 178 -0.77 -2.14 17.97
N ILE A 179 -1.88 -1.45 17.74
CA ILE A 179 -3.13 -2.06 17.28
C ILE A 179 -2.91 -2.74 15.92
N GLU A 180 -2.26 -2.07 14.99
CA GLU A 180 -1.98 -2.59 13.66
C GLU A 180 -1.07 -3.82 13.69
N PHE A 181 0.02 -3.78 14.46
CA PHE A 181 0.91 -4.94 14.64
C PHE A 181 0.20 -6.12 15.31
N THR A 182 -0.66 -5.87 16.29
CA THR A 182 -1.46 -6.91 16.94
C THR A 182 -2.46 -7.54 15.96
N LEU A 183 -3.13 -6.71 15.17
CA LEU A 183 -4.04 -7.17 14.12
C LEU A 183 -3.29 -7.99 13.07
N PHE A 184 -2.15 -7.52 12.60
CA PHE A 184 -1.32 -8.23 11.65
C PHE A 184 -0.87 -9.60 12.17
N GLY A 185 -0.39 -9.67 13.42
CA GLY A 185 0.00 -10.93 14.06
C GLY A 185 -1.18 -11.92 14.21
N SER A 186 -2.35 -11.41 14.61
CA SER A 186 -3.56 -12.22 14.72
C SER A 186 -4.04 -12.75 13.37
N GLN A 187 -3.94 -11.94 12.32
CA GLN A 187 -4.28 -12.35 10.95
C GLN A 187 -3.34 -13.42 10.41
N ILE A 188 -2.02 -13.34 10.65
CA ILE A 188 -1.07 -14.41 10.27
C ILE A 188 -1.47 -15.73 10.93
N TRP A 189 -1.80 -15.68 12.22
CA TRP A 189 -2.23 -16.87 12.97
C TRP A 189 -3.55 -17.43 12.44
N LEU A 190 -4.56 -16.58 12.21
CA LEU A 190 -5.86 -16.97 11.65
C LEU A 190 -5.74 -17.56 10.24
N CYS A 191 -4.95 -16.93 9.37
CA CYS A 191 -4.72 -17.44 8.01
C CYS A 191 -4.06 -18.83 8.03
N LYS A 192 -3.09 -19.03 8.90
CA LYS A 192 -2.45 -20.34 9.06
C LYS A 192 -3.45 -21.38 9.55
N TRP A 193 -4.24 -21.07 10.58
CA TRP A 193 -5.27 -21.96 11.13
C TRP A 193 -6.35 -22.28 10.09
N TRP A 194 -6.86 -21.27 9.35
CA TRP A 194 -7.88 -21.47 8.33
C TRP A 194 -7.41 -22.40 7.21
N LEU A 195 -6.21 -22.18 6.70
CA LEU A 195 -5.63 -22.96 5.60
C LEU A 195 -5.23 -24.39 6.01
N THR A 196 -5.25 -24.77 7.30
CA THR A 196 -5.18 -26.19 7.71
C THR A 196 -6.46 -26.94 7.43
N LYS A 197 -7.60 -26.24 7.38
CA LYS A 197 -8.94 -26.84 7.19
C LYS A 197 -9.51 -26.58 5.81
N HIS A 198 -9.11 -25.50 5.13
CA HIS A 198 -9.65 -25.05 3.86
C HIS A 198 -8.52 -24.81 2.85
N LYS A 199 -8.82 -25.02 1.55
CA LYS A 199 -7.83 -24.85 0.47
C LYS A 199 -7.66 -23.39 0.03
N GLN A 200 -8.65 -22.55 0.31
CA GLN A 200 -8.70 -21.12 -0.10
C GLN A 200 -9.31 -20.28 1.01
N GLY A 201 -9.03 -18.98 0.94
CA GLY A 201 -9.59 -17.96 1.83
C GLY A 201 -10.87 -17.36 1.33
#